data_5115556ac82734266c27f10670b0cd3a
#
_entry.id   5115556ac82734266c27f10670b0cd3a
#
_cell.length_a   1.000
_cell.length_b   1.000
_cell.length_c   1.000
_cell.angle_alpha   90.00
_cell.angle_beta   90.00
_cell.angle_gamma   90.00
#
_symmetry.space_group_name_H-M   'P 1'
#
loop_
_entity.id
_entity.type
_entity.pdbx_description
1 polymer ?
#
loop_
_entity_poly.entity_id
_entity_poly.type
_entity_poly.pdbx_seq_one_letter_code
_entity_poly.pdbx_strand_id
1 'polypeptide(L)'
;MAFFVGSRFCGFFFVILSHQKVRKMTKQIADFKLVQKQDFGRSVLLKLRAEQALPEIAPGQFVQVRVDGSPNTYLRRPISIHDVDFQHNEITLLVQQVGEGTRHLAMAEMGNVINMVLPLGNGFSQAEKGEKVLLVGGGIGIAPLFYFAKVLVENDIRPTLLLGGKTDSDLLRLADYQQLGETFVTTEDGSLGEKGFVTMHSVWKKQDFDKIYVCGPKPMMKAVAKMAAEKDVWCEVSLENLMACGLGACLCCVEDTVDGHVCVCKEGPVFNTRRLKW
;
A
#
# COMPACT_ATOMS: atom_id res chain seq x y z
N MET A 1 50.48 38.89 -42.92
CA MET A 1 49.25 38.22 -43.25
C MET A 1 49.24 36.86 -42.51
N ALA A 2 48.68 36.80 -41.30
CA ALA A 2 48.68 35.62 -40.44
C ALA A 2 47.25 35.14 -40.29
N PHE A 3 46.98 33.90 -40.71
CA PHE A 3 45.70 33.21 -40.53
C PHE A 3 45.73 32.46 -39.22
N PHE A 4 44.80 32.82 -38.30
CA PHE A 4 44.49 32.06 -37.10
C PHE A 4 43.48 30.96 -37.44
N VAL A 5 43.85 29.70 -37.19
CA VAL A 5 42.96 28.55 -37.23
C VAL A 5 42.52 28.25 -35.83
N GLY A 6 41.25 28.50 -35.55
CA GLY A 6 40.62 28.14 -34.26
C GLY A 6 40.25 26.65 -34.21
N SER A 7 40.81 25.96 -33.25
CA SER A 7 40.43 24.58 -32.92
C SER A 7 39.15 24.56 -32.07
N ARG A 8 38.07 24.00 -32.63
CA ARG A 8 36.84 23.66 -31.89
C ARG A 8 37.06 22.35 -31.13
N PHE A 9 37.10 22.42 -29.82
CA PHE A 9 36.97 21.25 -28.95
C PHE A 9 35.53 20.75 -29.00
N CYS A 10 35.31 19.58 -29.59
CA CYS A 10 34.04 18.85 -29.54
C CYS A 10 34.02 18.04 -28.26
N GLY A 11 33.32 18.55 -27.22
CA GLY A 11 33.10 17.83 -25.99
C GLY A 11 32.07 16.71 -26.22
N PHE A 12 32.53 15.48 -26.24
CA PHE A 12 31.66 14.31 -26.18
C PHE A 12 31.07 14.22 -24.77
N PHE A 13 29.81 14.60 -24.62
CA PHE A 13 29.03 14.24 -23.46
C PHE A 13 28.68 12.75 -23.58
N PHE A 14 29.37 11.91 -22.84
CA PHE A 14 28.91 10.52 -22.60
C PHE A 14 27.69 10.58 -21.70
N VAL A 15 26.49 10.51 -22.30
CA VAL A 15 25.26 10.20 -21.57
C VAL A 15 25.34 8.72 -21.21
N ILE A 16 25.66 8.45 -19.95
CA ILE A 16 25.49 7.10 -19.37
C ILE A 16 23.99 6.86 -19.26
N LEU A 17 23.41 6.29 -20.30
CA LEU A 17 22.08 5.70 -20.25
C LEU A 17 22.17 4.49 -19.32
N SER A 18 21.81 4.69 -18.04
CA SER A 18 21.55 3.59 -17.14
C SER A 18 20.42 2.76 -17.78
N HIS A 19 20.73 1.54 -18.20
CA HIS A 19 19.75 0.56 -18.62
C HIS A 19 18.93 0.17 -17.39
N GLN A 20 17.96 0.99 -17.00
CA GLN A 20 16.89 0.54 -16.13
C GLN A 20 16.13 -0.50 -16.96
N LYS A 21 16.33 -1.79 -16.62
CA LYS A 21 15.51 -2.88 -17.13
C LYS A 21 14.05 -2.50 -16.87
N VAL A 22 13.31 -2.22 -17.94
CA VAL A 22 11.86 -1.99 -17.85
C VAL A 22 11.25 -3.23 -17.22
N ARG A 23 10.82 -3.13 -15.96
CA ARG A 23 10.12 -4.19 -15.24
C ARG A 23 8.72 -4.28 -15.81
N LYS A 24 8.31 -5.48 -16.21
CA LYS A 24 6.97 -5.70 -16.75
C LYS A 24 6.03 -6.12 -15.62
N MET A 25 4.84 -5.54 -15.56
CA MET A 25 3.76 -5.97 -14.66
C MET A 25 3.26 -7.36 -15.07
N THR A 26 3.96 -8.41 -14.64
CA THR A 26 3.62 -9.80 -14.95
C THR A 26 3.33 -10.53 -13.64
N LYS A 27 2.10 -11.04 -13.51
CA LYS A 27 1.73 -11.89 -12.37
C LYS A 27 2.59 -13.15 -12.38
N GLN A 28 3.15 -13.48 -11.24
CA GLN A 28 4.00 -14.68 -11.08
C GLN A 28 3.72 -15.39 -9.77
N ILE A 29 4.09 -16.65 -9.72
CA ILE A 29 4.17 -17.43 -8.49
C ILE A 29 5.65 -17.52 -8.16
N ALA A 30 6.03 -17.12 -6.95
CA ALA A 30 7.43 -17.13 -6.54
C ALA A 30 7.56 -17.50 -5.06
N ASP A 31 8.72 -18.04 -4.73
CA ASP A 31 9.13 -18.36 -3.37
C ASP A 31 9.98 -17.23 -2.81
N PHE A 32 9.72 -16.91 -1.55
CA PHE A 32 10.39 -15.84 -0.84
C PHE A 32 10.93 -16.35 0.49
N LYS A 33 12.16 -16.04 0.79
CA LYS A 33 12.79 -16.37 2.07
C LYS A 33 12.51 -15.29 3.10
N LEU A 34 12.04 -15.67 4.29
CA LEU A 34 11.88 -14.74 5.40
C LEU A 34 13.25 -14.29 5.92
N VAL A 35 13.56 -13.00 5.74
CA VAL A 35 14.87 -12.42 6.07
C VAL A 35 14.82 -11.46 7.25
N GLN A 36 13.64 -10.98 7.64
CA GLN A 36 13.42 -10.20 8.86
C GLN A 36 11.99 -10.37 9.34
N LYS A 37 11.82 -10.42 10.65
CA LYS A 37 10.52 -10.50 11.32
C LYS A 37 10.50 -9.54 12.50
N GLN A 38 9.38 -8.83 12.67
CA GLN A 38 9.13 -8.00 13.84
C GLN A 38 7.71 -8.26 14.35
N ASP A 39 7.61 -8.56 15.64
CA ASP A 39 6.34 -8.84 16.30
C ASP A 39 5.77 -7.57 16.93
N PHE A 40 4.48 -7.34 16.73
CA PHE A 40 3.69 -6.26 17.34
C PHE A 40 2.49 -6.83 18.13
N GLY A 41 2.60 -8.03 18.63
CA GLY A 41 1.55 -8.74 19.36
C GLY A 41 0.44 -9.24 18.44
N ARG A 42 -0.56 -8.40 18.14
CA ARG A 42 -1.67 -8.77 17.25
C ARG A 42 -1.30 -8.74 15.76
N SER A 43 -0.14 -8.22 15.41
CA SER A 43 0.34 -8.08 14.04
C SER A 43 1.81 -8.45 13.95
N VAL A 44 2.25 -8.87 12.78
CA VAL A 44 3.64 -9.19 12.50
C VAL A 44 4.07 -8.54 11.18
N LEU A 45 5.27 -7.98 11.16
CA LEU A 45 5.92 -7.52 9.96
C LEU A 45 6.85 -8.63 9.46
N LEU A 46 6.68 -9.04 8.21
CA LEU A 46 7.48 -10.05 7.55
C LEU A 46 8.19 -9.41 6.36
N LYS A 47 9.52 -9.37 6.38
CA LYS A 47 10.33 -8.96 5.24
C LYS A 47 10.81 -10.21 4.51
N LEU A 48 10.52 -10.28 3.24
CA LEU A 48 10.58 -11.47 2.41
C LEU A 48 11.42 -11.17 1.18
N ARG A 49 12.47 -11.96 0.92
CA ARG A 49 13.40 -11.78 -0.20
C ARG A 49 13.21 -12.85 -1.26
N ALA A 50 13.09 -12.42 -2.52
CA ALA A 50 13.12 -13.29 -3.68
C ALA A 50 14.55 -13.51 -4.17
N GLU A 51 14.82 -14.68 -4.77
CA GLU A 51 16.09 -14.93 -5.47
C GLU A 51 16.14 -14.21 -6.81
N GLN A 52 14.99 -14.07 -7.48
CA GLN A 52 14.87 -13.39 -8.76
C GLN A 52 14.43 -11.95 -8.59
N ALA A 53 14.69 -11.14 -9.63
CA ALA A 53 14.24 -9.76 -9.65
C ALA A 53 12.71 -9.67 -9.53
N LEU A 54 12.24 -8.77 -8.66
CA LEU A 54 10.82 -8.50 -8.50
C LEU A 54 10.23 -7.93 -9.81
N PRO A 55 8.97 -8.26 -10.14
CA PRO A 55 8.24 -7.56 -11.19
C PRO A 55 8.00 -6.10 -10.80
N GLU A 56 7.43 -5.32 -11.70
CA GLU A 56 6.89 -4.01 -11.35
C GLU A 56 5.72 -4.18 -10.36
N ILE A 57 5.77 -3.45 -9.26
CA ILE A 57 4.76 -3.48 -8.19
C ILE A 57 4.31 -2.04 -7.93
N ALA A 58 3.02 -1.79 -8.10
CA ALA A 58 2.43 -0.50 -7.78
C ALA A 58 1.94 -0.44 -6.32
N PRO A 59 2.01 0.73 -5.64
CA PRO A 59 1.44 0.91 -4.32
C PRO A 59 -0.06 0.60 -4.30
N GLY A 60 -0.53 -0.10 -3.26
CA GLY A 60 -1.93 -0.54 -3.14
C GLY A 60 -2.20 -1.94 -3.69
N GLN A 61 -1.27 -2.55 -4.43
CA GLN A 61 -1.35 -3.95 -4.82
C GLN A 61 -1.14 -4.89 -3.64
N PHE A 62 -1.53 -6.15 -3.81
CA PHE A 62 -1.47 -7.19 -2.78
C PHE A 62 -0.84 -8.49 -3.31
N VAL A 63 -0.60 -9.41 -2.42
CA VAL A 63 -0.14 -10.78 -2.70
C VAL A 63 -1.15 -11.81 -2.20
N GLN A 64 -1.16 -12.99 -2.80
CA GLN A 64 -1.85 -14.17 -2.29
C GLN A 64 -0.82 -15.12 -1.68
N VAL A 65 -0.74 -15.14 -0.35
CA VAL A 65 0.23 -15.94 0.42
C VAL A 65 -0.27 -17.35 0.64
N ARG A 66 0.52 -18.37 0.29
CA ARG A 66 0.26 -19.75 0.69
C ARG A 66 0.66 -19.93 2.16
N VAL A 67 -0.20 -20.62 2.90
CA VAL A 67 0.04 -20.93 4.31
C VAL A 67 0.26 -22.43 4.42
N ASP A 68 1.53 -22.82 4.45
CA ASP A 68 1.91 -24.23 4.56
C ASP A 68 1.88 -24.65 6.04
N GLY A 69 1.48 -25.90 6.30
CA GLY A 69 1.43 -26.47 7.65
C GLY A 69 0.20 -26.08 8.49
N SER A 70 -0.75 -25.32 7.94
CA SER A 70 -2.04 -25.00 8.60
C SER A 70 -3.13 -25.93 8.06
N PRO A 71 -3.57 -26.95 8.82
CA PRO A 71 -4.41 -28.04 8.31
C PRO A 71 -5.81 -27.59 7.86
N ASN A 72 -6.30 -26.45 8.39
CA ASN A 72 -7.61 -25.91 8.05
C ASN A 72 -7.54 -24.67 7.14
N THR A 73 -6.35 -24.33 6.62
CA THR A 73 -6.16 -23.17 5.74
C THR A 73 -5.94 -23.62 4.30
N TYR A 74 -7.01 -23.86 3.58
CA TYR A 74 -6.96 -24.37 2.19
C TYR A 74 -6.66 -23.27 1.16
N LEU A 75 -7.10 -22.04 1.42
CA LEU A 75 -6.95 -20.93 0.49
C LEU A 75 -5.75 -20.07 0.86
N ARG A 76 -5.12 -19.45 -0.14
CA ARG A 76 -4.12 -18.40 0.07
C ARG A 76 -4.74 -17.21 0.81
N ARG A 77 -3.92 -16.44 1.50
CA ARG A 77 -4.35 -15.21 2.21
C ARG A 77 -3.98 -13.97 1.40
N PRO A 78 -4.97 -13.12 1.06
CA PRO A 78 -4.69 -11.83 0.46
C PRO A 78 -4.08 -10.91 1.51
N ILE A 79 -2.88 -10.40 1.23
CA ILE A 79 -2.16 -9.46 2.12
C ILE A 79 -1.66 -8.31 1.27
N SER A 80 -1.97 -7.08 1.69
CA SER A 80 -1.47 -5.87 1.04
C SER A 80 0.06 -5.80 1.11
N ILE A 81 0.68 -5.37 0.03
CA ILE A 81 2.13 -5.10 0.02
C ILE A 81 2.37 -3.81 0.81
N HIS A 82 3.12 -3.94 1.90
CA HIS A 82 3.41 -2.86 2.82
C HIS A 82 4.59 -2.00 2.36
N ASP A 83 5.64 -2.65 1.83
CA ASP A 83 6.83 -1.98 1.30
C ASP A 83 7.51 -2.85 0.25
N VAL A 84 8.28 -2.20 -0.64
CA VAL A 84 9.06 -2.86 -1.70
C VAL A 84 10.46 -2.27 -1.73
N ASP A 85 11.46 -3.13 -1.72
CA ASP A 85 12.85 -2.82 -2.00
C ASP A 85 13.30 -3.57 -3.25
N PHE A 86 13.32 -2.87 -4.37
CA PHE A 86 13.72 -3.45 -5.64
C PHE A 86 15.22 -3.73 -5.75
N GLN A 87 16.06 -3.07 -4.94
CA GLN A 87 17.51 -3.27 -4.98
C GLN A 87 17.89 -4.62 -4.36
N HIS A 88 17.19 -4.99 -3.29
CA HIS A 88 17.43 -6.24 -2.57
C HIS A 88 16.44 -7.35 -2.93
N ASN A 89 15.50 -7.10 -3.86
CA ASN A 89 14.39 -8.00 -4.23
C ASN A 89 13.53 -8.39 -3.01
N GLU A 90 13.22 -7.41 -2.16
CA GLU A 90 12.46 -7.62 -0.93
C GLU A 90 11.08 -7.00 -1.01
N ILE A 91 10.10 -7.72 -0.46
CA ILE A 91 8.79 -7.18 -0.14
C ILE A 91 8.54 -7.32 1.35
N THR A 92 7.83 -6.34 1.90
CA THR A 92 7.43 -6.37 3.31
C THR A 92 5.92 -6.51 3.40
N LEU A 93 5.46 -7.40 4.24
CA LEU A 93 4.05 -7.61 4.54
C LEU A 93 3.80 -7.27 6.00
N LEU A 94 2.75 -6.50 6.29
CA LEU A 94 2.24 -6.27 7.64
C LEU A 94 0.96 -7.09 7.81
N VAL A 95 1.02 -8.13 8.63
CA VAL A 95 -0.01 -9.17 8.73
C VAL A 95 -0.68 -9.10 10.10
N GLN A 96 -2.00 -8.85 10.13
CA GLN A 96 -2.80 -8.92 11.35
C GLN A 96 -3.26 -10.37 11.60
N GLN A 97 -3.13 -10.84 12.83
CA GLN A 97 -3.45 -12.20 13.25
C GLN A 97 -4.95 -12.37 13.55
N VAL A 98 -5.81 -12.32 12.52
CA VAL A 98 -7.27 -12.36 12.66
C VAL A 98 -7.86 -13.75 12.55
N GLY A 99 -7.18 -14.68 11.88
CA GLY A 99 -7.66 -16.05 11.63
C GLY A 99 -6.55 -17.08 11.76
N GLU A 100 -6.87 -18.37 11.62
CA GLU A 100 -5.92 -19.47 11.73
C GLU A 100 -4.73 -19.28 10.77
N GLY A 101 -4.98 -19.03 9.49
CA GLY A 101 -3.92 -18.86 8.50
C GLY A 101 -2.98 -17.68 8.79
N THR A 102 -3.50 -16.53 9.23
CA THR A 102 -2.63 -15.38 9.57
C THR A 102 -1.89 -15.57 10.89
N ARG A 103 -2.47 -16.28 11.86
CA ARG A 103 -1.74 -16.70 13.07
C ARG A 103 -0.63 -17.68 12.72
N HIS A 104 -0.88 -18.62 11.81
CA HIS A 104 0.14 -19.57 11.36
C HIS A 104 1.28 -18.87 10.60
N LEU A 105 0.95 -17.90 9.73
CA LEU A 105 1.94 -17.05 9.06
C LEU A 105 2.81 -16.27 10.07
N ALA A 106 2.21 -15.82 11.16
CA ALA A 106 2.95 -15.12 12.22
C ALA A 106 3.93 -16.04 13.00
N MET A 107 3.75 -17.36 12.94
CA MET A 107 4.71 -18.31 13.53
C MET A 107 5.91 -18.60 12.63
N ALA A 108 5.92 -18.13 11.38
CA ALA A 108 7.05 -18.35 10.47
C ALA A 108 8.37 -17.88 11.10
N GLU A 109 9.41 -18.68 10.91
CA GLU A 109 10.75 -18.44 11.43
C GLU A 109 11.68 -17.91 10.35
N MET A 110 12.75 -17.24 10.77
CA MET A 110 13.80 -16.76 9.88
C MET A 110 14.33 -17.90 9.00
N GLY A 111 14.38 -17.63 7.69
CA GLY A 111 14.83 -18.62 6.71
C GLY A 111 13.71 -19.47 6.12
N ASN A 112 12.50 -19.48 6.71
CA ASN A 112 11.36 -20.17 6.10
C ASN A 112 11.08 -19.61 4.71
N VAL A 113 10.63 -20.49 3.81
CA VAL A 113 10.23 -20.14 2.45
C VAL A 113 8.71 -19.98 2.39
N ILE A 114 8.27 -18.83 1.91
CA ILE A 114 6.85 -18.47 1.78
C ILE A 114 6.53 -18.31 0.31
N ASN A 115 5.59 -19.11 -0.20
CA ASN A 115 5.15 -19.07 -1.61
C ASN A 115 4.03 -18.05 -1.78
N MET A 116 4.15 -17.18 -2.79
CA MET A 116 3.17 -16.12 -3.07
C MET A 116 2.84 -15.99 -4.54
N VAL A 117 1.61 -15.55 -4.82
CA VAL A 117 1.21 -15.03 -6.14
C VAL A 117 1.24 -13.51 -6.06
N LEU A 118 1.98 -12.85 -6.95
CA LEU A 118 2.18 -11.39 -6.96
C LEU A 118 2.53 -10.86 -8.37
N PRO A 119 2.44 -9.52 -8.59
CA PRO A 119 1.56 -8.61 -7.90
C PRO A 119 0.11 -8.83 -8.33
N LEU A 120 -0.85 -8.54 -7.46
CA LEU A 120 -2.26 -8.70 -7.73
C LEU A 120 -3.02 -7.40 -7.53
N GLY A 121 -4.10 -7.24 -8.32
CA GLY A 121 -4.95 -6.06 -8.29
C GLY A 121 -4.31 -4.82 -8.92
N ASN A 122 -5.05 -3.71 -8.82
CA ASN A 122 -4.65 -2.38 -9.29
C ASN A 122 -4.27 -1.51 -8.09
N GLY A 123 -3.24 -0.70 -8.24
CA GLY A 123 -2.75 0.21 -7.22
C GLY A 123 -3.50 1.54 -7.16
N PHE A 124 -3.08 2.41 -6.25
CA PHE A 124 -3.54 3.79 -6.16
C PHE A 124 -3.15 4.58 -7.41
N SER A 125 -4.03 5.51 -7.80
CA SER A 125 -3.69 6.47 -8.85
C SER A 125 -2.56 7.40 -8.39
N GLN A 126 -1.77 7.87 -9.36
CA GLN A 126 -0.70 8.82 -9.06
C GLN A 126 -1.27 10.20 -8.71
N ALA A 127 -0.60 10.88 -7.79
CA ALA A 127 -0.79 12.30 -7.55
C ALA A 127 0.19 13.10 -8.40
N GLU A 128 -0.20 14.33 -8.73
CA GLU A 128 0.65 15.26 -9.47
C GLU A 128 1.46 16.15 -8.52
N LYS A 129 2.61 16.61 -8.98
CA LYS A 129 3.46 17.51 -8.19
C LYS A 129 2.71 18.80 -7.88
N GLY A 130 2.67 19.16 -6.59
CA GLY A 130 1.95 20.33 -6.10
C GLY A 130 0.57 20.03 -5.54
N GLU A 131 0.01 18.83 -5.78
CA GLU A 131 -1.24 18.41 -5.16
C GLU A 131 -1.06 18.15 -3.65
N LYS A 132 -2.03 18.57 -2.87
CA LYS A 132 -2.13 18.29 -1.44
C LYS A 132 -2.79 16.94 -1.23
N VAL A 133 -1.98 15.96 -0.86
CA VAL A 133 -2.40 14.57 -0.71
C VAL A 133 -2.65 14.24 0.76
N LEU A 134 -3.80 13.63 1.05
CA LEU A 134 -4.12 13.05 2.36
C LEU A 134 -4.20 11.53 2.27
N LEU A 135 -3.42 10.84 3.09
CA LEU A 135 -3.50 9.39 3.28
C LEU A 135 -4.20 9.11 4.61
N VAL A 136 -5.34 8.43 4.57
CA VAL A 136 -6.13 8.10 5.77
C VAL A 136 -6.08 6.59 6.02
N GLY A 137 -5.47 6.19 7.12
CA GLY A 137 -5.32 4.79 7.51
C GLY A 137 -6.03 4.45 8.81
N GLY A 138 -6.72 3.31 8.88
CA GLY A 138 -7.37 2.83 10.10
C GLY A 138 -6.93 1.43 10.51
N GLY A 139 -6.36 1.28 11.71
CA GLY A 139 -5.84 0.01 12.18
C GLY A 139 -4.83 -0.59 11.20
N ILE A 140 -5.01 -1.88 10.83
CA ILE A 140 -4.12 -2.55 9.87
C ILE A 140 -4.19 -1.95 8.45
N GLY A 141 -5.25 -1.19 8.12
CA GLY A 141 -5.39 -0.51 6.83
C GLY A 141 -4.30 0.52 6.54
N ILE A 142 -3.47 0.86 7.51
CA ILE A 142 -2.24 1.63 7.25
C ILE A 142 -1.27 0.89 6.32
N ALA A 143 -1.33 -0.45 6.28
CA ALA A 143 -0.33 -1.28 5.61
C ALA A 143 -0.05 -0.89 4.14
N PRO A 144 -1.04 -0.76 3.23
CA PRO A 144 -0.77 -0.41 1.83
C PRO A 144 -0.35 1.07 1.65
N LEU A 145 -0.61 1.93 2.63
CA LEU A 145 -0.31 3.35 2.56
C LEU A 145 1.17 3.67 2.79
N PHE A 146 1.94 2.78 3.41
CA PHE A 146 3.36 3.01 3.69
C PHE A 146 4.17 3.08 2.40
N TYR A 147 4.07 2.05 1.55
CA TYR A 147 4.75 2.04 0.26
C TYR A 147 4.28 3.18 -0.64
N PHE A 148 2.97 3.51 -0.59
CA PHE A 148 2.45 4.64 -1.34
C PHE A 148 3.04 5.97 -0.88
N ALA A 149 3.13 6.21 0.43
CA ALA A 149 3.77 7.41 0.98
C ALA A 149 5.24 7.54 0.56
N LYS A 150 5.99 6.41 0.54
CA LYS A 150 7.37 6.40 0.02
C LYS A 150 7.44 6.83 -1.45
N VAL A 151 6.59 6.24 -2.29
CA VAL A 151 6.55 6.56 -3.73
C VAL A 151 6.16 8.03 -3.96
N LEU A 152 5.23 8.58 -3.16
CA LEU A 152 4.91 10.00 -3.21
C LEU A 152 6.13 10.88 -2.88
N VAL A 153 6.84 10.56 -1.81
CA VAL A 153 8.06 11.30 -1.41
C VAL A 153 9.16 11.21 -2.48
N GLU A 154 9.35 10.03 -3.08
CA GLU A 154 10.29 9.83 -4.20
C GLU A 154 9.93 10.68 -5.44
N ASN A 155 8.65 11.07 -5.58
CA ASN A 155 8.15 11.96 -6.64
C ASN A 155 8.00 13.42 -6.19
N ASP A 156 8.70 13.85 -5.13
CA ASP A 156 8.66 15.20 -4.55
C ASP A 156 7.27 15.63 -4.04
N ILE A 157 6.42 14.68 -3.65
CA ILE A 157 5.10 14.93 -3.04
C ILE A 157 5.16 14.49 -1.58
N ARG A 158 5.09 15.44 -0.65
CA ARG A 158 5.06 15.14 0.77
C ARG A 158 3.61 15.01 1.25
N PRO A 159 3.11 13.79 1.54
CA PRO A 159 1.73 13.63 1.93
C PRO A 159 1.48 14.10 3.38
N THR A 160 0.23 14.46 3.65
CA THR A 160 -0.32 14.46 5.00
C THR A 160 -0.86 13.06 5.31
N LEU A 161 -0.57 12.54 6.50
CA LEU A 161 -1.06 11.25 6.96
C LEU A 161 -2.01 11.45 8.15
N LEU A 162 -3.16 10.79 8.12
CA LEU A 162 -4.10 10.75 9.23
C LEU A 162 -4.34 9.29 9.61
N LEU A 163 -3.77 8.87 10.72
CA LEU A 163 -3.78 7.48 11.18
C LEU A 163 -4.72 7.33 12.37
N GLY A 164 -5.63 6.36 12.29
CA GLY A 164 -6.60 6.07 13.33
C GLY A 164 -6.46 4.66 13.90
N GLY A 165 -6.68 4.54 15.19
CA GLY A 165 -6.71 3.28 15.93
C GLY A 165 -7.77 3.29 17.04
N LYS A 166 -8.04 2.14 17.64
CA LYS A 166 -8.84 2.10 18.87
C LYS A 166 -8.05 2.62 20.06
N THR A 167 -6.77 2.25 20.09
CA THR A 167 -5.79 2.64 21.10
C THR A 167 -4.46 2.97 20.43
N ASP A 168 -3.51 3.49 21.17
CA ASP A 168 -2.14 3.76 20.74
C ASP A 168 -1.43 2.52 20.17
N SER A 169 -1.73 1.33 20.71
CA SER A 169 -1.14 0.06 20.26
C SER A 169 -1.57 -0.38 18.85
N ASP A 170 -2.62 0.21 18.30
CA ASP A 170 -3.06 -0.03 16.91
C ASP A 170 -2.28 0.81 15.88
N LEU A 171 -1.51 1.82 16.34
CA LEU A 171 -0.75 2.74 15.49
C LEU A 171 0.66 2.20 15.21
N LEU A 172 0.69 1.09 14.49
CA LEU A 172 1.93 0.39 14.21
C LEU A 172 2.88 1.25 13.37
N ARG A 173 4.18 1.23 13.71
CA ARG A 173 5.24 1.91 12.96
C ARG A 173 5.03 3.43 12.80
N LEU A 174 4.37 4.07 13.76
CA LEU A 174 4.05 5.51 13.69
C LEU A 174 5.29 6.38 13.37
N ALA A 175 6.44 6.10 14.01
CA ALA A 175 7.68 6.82 13.78
C ALA A 175 8.16 6.75 12.32
N ASP A 176 7.93 5.62 11.64
CA ASP A 176 8.33 5.46 10.24
C ASP A 176 7.42 6.28 9.31
N TYR A 177 6.10 6.35 9.60
CA TYR A 177 5.17 7.22 8.86
C TYR A 177 5.50 8.71 9.04
N GLN A 178 5.89 9.12 10.25
CA GLN A 178 6.29 10.51 10.55
C GLN A 178 7.50 10.99 9.72
N GLN A 179 8.35 10.08 9.26
CA GLN A 179 9.45 10.41 8.37
C GLN A 179 9.00 10.73 6.93
N LEU A 180 7.84 10.17 6.52
CA LEU A 180 7.33 10.30 5.15
C LEU A 180 6.45 11.53 4.94
N GLY A 181 5.83 12.07 6.00
CA GLY A 181 4.96 13.22 5.89
C GLY A 181 4.51 13.80 7.22
N GLU A 182 3.73 14.89 7.16
CA GLU A 182 3.07 15.42 8.35
C GLU A 182 2.02 14.42 8.80
N THR A 183 2.17 13.91 10.03
CA THR A 183 1.37 12.80 10.54
C THR A 183 0.51 13.21 11.71
N PHE A 184 -0.79 13.10 11.55
CA PHE A 184 -1.82 13.28 12.54
C PHE A 184 -2.37 11.93 13.00
N VAL A 185 -2.86 11.91 14.24
CA VAL A 185 -3.28 10.66 14.88
C VAL A 185 -4.59 10.85 15.64
N THR A 186 -5.48 9.85 15.55
CA THR A 186 -6.64 9.72 16.41
C THR A 186 -6.67 8.36 17.08
N THR A 187 -7.13 8.30 18.33
CA THR A 187 -7.50 7.04 18.97
C THR A 187 -8.90 7.15 19.58
N GLU A 188 -9.68 6.09 19.48
CA GLU A 188 -11.06 6.10 19.99
C GLU A 188 -11.10 6.35 21.48
N ASP A 189 -10.14 5.81 22.24
CA ASP A 189 -10.01 6.00 23.69
C ASP A 189 -9.30 7.29 24.09
N GLY A 190 -8.58 7.95 23.18
CA GLY A 190 -7.81 9.17 23.44
C GLY A 190 -6.42 8.90 24.02
N SER A 191 -5.90 7.66 23.92
CA SER A 191 -4.57 7.30 24.43
C SER A 191 -3.43 7.95 23.65
N LEU A 192 -3.66 8.33 22.35
CA LEU A 192 -2.70 9.07 21.55
C LEU A 192 -3.43 9.96 20.52
N GLY A 193 -2.94 11.18 20.34
CA GLY A 193 -3.49 12.15 19.38
C GLY A 193 -4.86 12.73 19.79
N GLU A 194 -5.67 13.09 18.81
CA GLU A 194 -7.04 13.55 19.08
C GLU A 194 -7.96 12.36 19.38
N LYS A 195 -8.80 12.50 20.42
CA LYS A 195 -9.78 11.47 20.78
C LYS A 195 -10.91 11.40 19.76
N GLY A 196 -11.19 10.20 19.25
CA GLY A 196 -12.31 9.92 18.37
C GLY A 196 -11.90 9.25 17.05
N PHE A 197 -12.76 9.39 16.04
CA PHE A 197 -12.54 8.81 14.71
C PHE A 197 -11.75 9.75 13.80
N VAL A 198 -11.10 9.22 12.77
CA VAL A 198 -10.36 9.99 11.75
C VAL A 198 -11.20 11.12 11.14
N THR A 199 -12.52 10.93 10.99
CA THR A 199 -13.44 11.94 10.46
C THR A 199 -13.71 13.11 11.40
N MET A 200 -13.33 12.99 12.66
CA MET A 200 -13.51 14.03 13.68
C MET A 200 -12.26 14.90 13.88
N HIS A 201 -11.12 14.46 13.33
CA HIS A 201 -9.85 15.15 13.53
C HIS A 201 -9.86 16.58 12.99
N SER A 202 -9.22 17.49 13.74
CA SER A 202 -9.19 18.92 13.42
C SER A 202 -8.51 19.26 12.08
N VAL A 203 -7.71 18.38 11.51
CA VAL A 203 -7.04 18.57 10.21
C VAL A 203 -8.02 18.87 9.07
N TRP A 204 -9.22 18.28 9.09
CA TRP A 204 -10.27 18.53 8.09
C TRP A 204 -10.78 19.98 8.03
N LYS A 205 -10.57 20.75 9.12
CA LYS A 205 -10.92 22.17 9.21
C LYS A 205 -9.73 23.10 8.95
N LYS A 206 -8.51 22.57 9.09
CA LYS A 206 -7.27 23.36 8.98
C LYS A 206 -6.65 23.32 7.58
N GLN A 207 -6.92 22.25 6.83
CA GLN A 207 -6.29 22.02 5.53
C GLN A 207 -7.32 21.55 4.51
N ASP A 208 -7.13 21.97 3.27
CA ASP A 208 -7.83 21.41 2.11
C ASP A 208 -6.90 20.47 1.36
N PHE A 209 -7.47 19.44 0.77
CA PHE A 209 -6.76 18.39 0.03
C PHE A 209 -7.31 18.26 -1.37
N ASP A 210 -6.43 17.99 -2.33
CA ASP A 210 -6.79 17.74 -3.73
C ASP A 210 -7.12 16.27 -3.97
N LYS A 211 -6.40 15.37 -3.26
CA LYS A 211 -6.59 13.92 -3.33
C LYS A 211 -6.56 13.27 -1.95
N ILE A 212 -7.49 12.34 -1.74
CA ILE A 212 -7.62 11.58 -0.50
C ILE A 212 -7.55 10.09 -0.84
N TYR A 213 -6.68 9.35 -0.16
CA TYR A 213 -6.52 7.91 -0.29
C TYR A 213 -6.76 7.23 1.04
N VAL A 214 -7.62 6.22 1.05
CA VAL A 214 -8.13 5.64 2.31
C VAL A 214 -7.97 4.12 2.32
N CYS A 215 -7.53 3.58 3.44
CA CYS A 215 -7.63 2.15 3.70
C CYS A 215 -7.90 1.89 5.19
N GLY A 216 -8.83 0.97 5.47
CA GLY A 216 -9.21 0.60 6.82
C GLY A 216 -10.63 0.01 6.89
N PRO A 217 -11.25 0.00 8.06
CA PRO A 217 -12.59 -0.56 8.25
C PRO A 217 -13.62 0.07 7.30
N LYS A 218 -14.50 -0.75 6.71
CA LYS A 218 -15.51 -0.29 5.72
C LYS A 218 -16.35 0.91 6.21
N PRO A 219 -16.79 0.98 7.49
CA PRO A 219 -17.49 2.17 7.99
C PRO A 219 -16.63 3.44 7.94
N MET A 220 -15.33 3.36 8.26
CA MET A 220 -14.40 4.47 8.19
C MET A 220 -14.23 4.95 6.74
N MET A 221 -13.98 4.03 5.82
CA MET A 221 -13.83 4.35 4.39
C MET A 221 -15.07 5.04 3.84
N LYS A 222 -16.29 4.55 4.16
CA LYS A 222 -17.55 5.19 3.77
C LYS A 222 -17.70 6.59 4.33
N ALA A 223 -17.34 6.80 5.60
CA ALA A 223 -17.46 8.11 6.23
C ALA A 223 -16.50 9.13 5.60
N VAL A 224 -15.24 8.73 5.33
CA VAL A 224 -14.27 9.59 4.64
C VAL A 224 -14.68 9.85 3.19
N ALA A 225 -15.18 8.82 2.48
CA ALA A 225 -15.69 8.97 1.11
C ALA A 225 -16.84 9.98 1.03
N LYS A 226 -17.76 9.96 2.01
CA LYS A 226 -18.83 10.93 2.12
C LYS A 226 -18.31 12.35 2.30
N MET A 227 -17.35 12.56 3.21
CA MET A 227 -16.72 13.87 3.43
C MET A 227 -16.00 14.39 2.17
N ALA A 228 -15.32 13.51 1.45
CA ALA A 228 -14.66 13.85 0.20
C ALA A 228 -15.68 14.24 -0.89
N ALA A 229 -16.80 13.51 -0.99
CA ALA A 229 -17.87 13.82 -1.94
C ALA A 229 -18.58 15.17 -1.65
N GLU A 230 -18.80 15.49 -0.36
CA GLU A 230 -19.37 16.79 0.07
C GLU A 230 -18.49 17.98 -0.31
N LYS A 231 -17.18 17.77 -0.45
CA LYS A 231 -16.20 18.78 -0.87
C LYS A 231 -15.78 18.66 -2.33
N ASP A 232 -16.36 17.73 -3.09
CA ASP A 232 -16.00 17.37 -4.48
C ASP A 232 -14.51 17.01 -4.66
N VAL A 233 -13.88 16.44 -3.62
CA VAL A 233 -12.47 16.03 -3.65
C VAL A 233 -12.33 14.62 -4.23
N TRP A 234 -11.26 14.39 -5.02
CA TRP A 234 -10.91 13.05 -5.51
C TRP A 234 -10.61 12.12 -4.34
N CYS A 235 -11.29 10.99 -4.29
CA CYS A 235 -11.10 10.02 -3.21
C CYS A 235 -11.02 8.59 -3.75
N GLU A 236 -9.98 7.86 -3.31
CA GLU A 236 -9.82 6.43 -3.56
C GLU A 236 -9.79 5.66 -2.27
N VAL A 237 -10.34 4.45 -2.30
CA VAL A 237 -10.36 3.52 -1.18
C VAL A 237 -9.78 2.18 -1.59
N SER A 238 -9.00 1.56 -0.72
CA SER A 238 -8.51 0.18 -0.90
C SER A 238 -9.40 -0.78 -0.14
N LEU A 239 -10.16 -1.62 -0.86
CA LEU A 239 -11.14 -2.53 -0.30
C LEU A 239 -10.49 -3.83 0.19
N GLU A 240 -11.02 -4.36 1.30
CA GLU A 240 -10.62 -5.63 1.91
C GLU A 240 -11.77 -6.66 1.83
N ASN A 241 -12.14 -7.06 0.60
CA ASN A 241 -13.15 -8.10 0.41
C ASN A 241 -12.57 -9.50 0.64
N LEU A 242 -13.41 -10.44 1.07
CA LEU A 242 -13.04 -11.87 1.12
C LEU A 242 -12.60 -12.34 -0.27
N MET A 243 -11.46 -13.03 -0.35
CA MET A 243 -10.90 -13.51 -1.60
C MET A 243 -10.56 -14.99 -1.52
N ALA A 244 -10.83 -15.72 -2.62
CA ALA A 244 -10.33 -17.08 -2.79
C ALA A 244 -9.20 -17.12 -3.83
N CYS A 245 -9.49 -16.92 -5.13
CA CYS A 245 -8.48 -17.09 -6.18
C CYS A 245 -7.51 -15.90 -6.33
N GLY A 246 -7.93 -14.68 -6.04
CA GLY A 246 -7.13 -13.46 -6.29
C GLY A 246 -6.95 -13.09 -7.77
N LEU A 247 -7.64 -13.77 -8.70
CA LEU A 247 -7.42 -13.69 -10.15
C LEU A 247 -8.68 -13.31 -10.95
N GLY A 248 -9.82 -13.10 -10.26
CA GLY A 248 -11.10 -12.75 -10.91
C GLY A 248 -11.91 -13.93 -11.43
N ALA A 249 -11.51 -15.19 -11.15
CA ALA A 249 -12.18 -16.37 -11.70
C ALA A 249 -13.30 -16.94 -10.83
N CYS A 250 -13.19 -16.82 -9.49
CA CYS A 250 -14.12 -17.48 -8.56
C CYS A 250 -15.31 -16.63 -8.13
N LEU A 251 -15.33 -15.34 -8.45
CA LEU A 251 -16.36 -14.36 -8.11
C LEU A 251 -16.61 -14.17 -6.58
N CYS A 252 -15.71 -14.65 -5.73
CA CYS A 252 -15.84 -14.55 -4.28
C CYS A 252 -15.77 -13.09 -3.77
N CYS A 253 -14.96 -12.24 -4.43
CA CYS A 253 -14.68 -10.87 -4.00
C CYS A 253 -15.47 -9.81 -4.79
N VAL A 254 -16.70 -10.14 -5.20
CA VAL A 254 -17.54 -9.21 -5.97
C VAL A 254 -17.94 -8.01 -5.12
N GLU A 255 -17.82 -6.81 -5.70
CA GLU A 255 -18.36 -5.55 -5.16
C GLU A 255 -19.36 -4.97 -6.17
N ASP A 256 -20.42 -4.33 -5.68
CA ASP A 256 -21.42 -3.67 -6.52
C ASP A 256 -20.99 -2.21 -6.79
N THR A 257 -20.86 -1.89 -8.07
CA THR A 257 -20.42 -0.57 -8.53
C THR A 257 -21.43 0.04 -9.50
N VAL A 258 -21.25 1.30 -9.82
CA VAL A 258 -22.10 1.98 -10.85
C VAL A 258 -21.91 1.34 -12.22
N ASP A 259 -20.78 0.70 -12.47
CA ASP A 259 -20.47 -0.02 -13.71
C ASP A 259 -20.94 -1.50 -13.69
N GLY A 260 -21.66 -1.91 -12.63
CA GLY A 260 -22.10 -3.29 -12.38
C GLY A 260 -21.25 -4.02 -11.34
N HIS A 261 -21.32 -5.35 -11.34
CA HIS A 261 -20.61 -6.20 -10.41
C HIS A 261 -19.18 -6.45 -10.90
N VAL A 262 -18.19 -6.14 -10.06
CA VAL A 262 -16.76 -6.28 -10.41
C VAL A 262 -16.02 -7.13 -9.37
N CYS A 263 -14.98 -7.85 -9.80
CA CYS A 263 -14.12 -8.59 -8.90
C CYS A 263 -13.05 -7.68 -8.30
N VAL A 264 -13.09 -7.45 -6.98
CA VAL A 264 -12.12 -6.60 -6.26
C VAL A 264 -10.67 -7.05 -6.49
N CYS A 265 -10.40 -8.34 -6.59
CA CYS A 265 -9.05 -8.86 -6.83
C CYS A 265 -8.49 -8.57 -8.25
N LYS A 266 -9.34 -8.16 -9.19
CA LYS A 266 -8.96 -7.87 -10.58
C LYS A 266 -9.09 -6.39 -10.93
N GLU A 267 -10.25 -5.81 -10.62
CA GLU A 267 -10.57 -4.40 -10.94
C GLU A 267 -10.14 -3.44 -9.80
N GLY A 268 -10.01 -3.96 -8.56
CA GLY A 268 -9.48 -3.27 -7.39
C GLY A 268 -8.10 -3.83 -6.98
N PRO A 269 -7.73 -3.81 -5.70
CA PRO A 269 -8.55 -3.40 -4.53
C PRO A 269 -8.84 -1.91 -4.43
N VAL A 270 -8.10 -1.07 -5.15
CA VAL A 270 -8.27 0.37 -5.13
C VAL A 270 -9.37 0.80 -6.09
N PHE A 271 -10.32 1.58 -5.58
CA PHE A 271 -11.43 2.14 -6.35
C PHE A 271 -11.60 3.62 -6.06
N ASN A 272 -11.88 4.41 -7.09
CA ASN A 272 -12.45 5.73 -6.89
C ASN A 272 -13.83 5.58 -6.24
N THR A 273 -14.09 6.36 -5.20
CA THR A 273 -15.32 6.27 -4.41
C THR A 273 -16.59 6.57 -5.21
N ARG A 274 -16.47 7.34 -6.30
CA ARG A 274 -17.59 7.63 -7.21
C ARG A 274 -18.06 6.40 -8.00
N ARG A 275 -17.25 5.34 -8.07
CA ARG A 275 -17.62 4.07 -8.69
C ARG A 275 -18.38 3.15 -7.75
N LEU A 276 -18.33 3.38 -6.44
CA LEU A 276 -18.92 2.51 -5.44
C LEU A 276 -20.35 2.94 -5.10
N LYS A 277 -21.25 1.97 -4.98
CA LYS A 277 -22.62 2.18 -4.48
C LYS A 277 -22.64 2.10 -2.97
N TRP A 278 -22.22 3.14 -2.33
CA TRP A 278 -22.08 3.19 -0.86
C TRP A 278 -23.13 4.08 -0.21
#